data_dd295c2b8559c45e548add15b3933d03
#
_entry.id   dd295c2b8559c45e548add15b3933d03
#
_cell.length_a   1.000
_cell.length_b   1.000
_cell.length_c   1.000
_cell.angle_alpha   90.00
_cell.angle_beta   90.00
_cell.angle_gamma   90.00
#
_symmetry.space_group_name_H-M   'P 1'
#
loop_
_entity.id
_entity.type
_entity.pdbx_description
1 polymer ?
#
loop_
_entity_poly.entity_id
_entity_poly.type
_entity_poly.pdbx_seq_one_letter_code
_entity_poly.pdbx_strand_id
1 'polypeptide(L)'
;MEVRKLGQSSLEVSRLCFGTLTMGPLQRNFTPSYGAELLAEGFLQGINCLDTAEYYQNYDHIREGLRHKPDAVVITKCHAYDRAGALDSVDKALSGLGRKYLDCMMLHEQESRWTLKGHEEALNTFAELKDKGILRSIGVSTHFVDCAQAASAHPGIDILEAICNQGGVGIIDGTEQDMEDALSRAHDFGKGVVAIKALAGGHYSASPAQSIRYVLEKPFIDCLAVGMQSAEEIVCNVALAENRCSEEMLSSVLRQSRVLHVADWCIGCGTCERRCQAQAIRVVNGKAIPDLDKCVLCGYCAGSCPEFCI
;
A
#
# COMPACT_ATOMS: atom_id res chain seq x y z
N MET A 1 3.22 4.86 -19.75
CA MET A 1 2.77 3.83 -18.76
C MET A 1 1.51 3.15 -19.29
N GLU A 2 1.49 1.81 -19.32
CA GLU A 2 0.29 1.03 -19.62
C GLU A 2 -0.81 1.32 -18.58
N VAL A 3 -2.06 1.44 -19.04
CA VAL A 3 -3.25 1.63 -18.20
C VAL A 3 -4.14 0.41 -18.34
N ARG A 4 -4.67 -0.09 -17.24
CA ARG A 4 -5.60 -1.22 -17.17
C ARG A 4 -6.88 -0.84 -16.47
N LYS A 5 -7.96 -1.48 -16.85
CA LYS A 5 -9.19 -1.43 -16.09
C LYS A 5 -9.02 -2.25 -14.81
N LEU A 6 -9.37 -1.68 -13.67
CA LEU A 6 -9.25 -2.36 -12.38
C LEU A 6 -10.46 -3.30 -12.18
N GLY A 7 -10.30 -4.52 -12.67
CA GLY A 7 -11.37 -5.50 -12.74
C GLY A 7 -12.59 -5.03 -13.52
N GLN A 8 -13.78 -5.29 -13.02
CA GLN A 8 -15.06 -4.81 -13.58
C GLN A 8 -15.47 -3.43 -13.06
N SER A 9 -14.66 -2.78 -12.21
CA SER A 9 -14.93 -1.43 -11.75
C SER A 9 -14.85 -0.41 -12.89
N SER A 10 -15.29 0.82 -12.65
CA SER A 10 -15.14 1.93 -13.63
C SER A 10 -13.78 2.61 -13.57
N LEU A 11 -12.83 2.07 -12.79
CA LEU A 11 -11.52 2.67 -12.59
C LEU A 11 -10.51 2.17 -13.62
N GLU A 12 -9.78 3.11 -14.21
CA GLU A 12 -8.65 2.82 -15.08
C GLU A 12 -7.37 3.28 -14.41
N VAL A 13 -6.44 2.35 -14.16
CA VAL A 13 -5.24 2.59 -13.37
C VAL A 13 -3.98 2.26 -14.16
N SER A 14 -2.92 3.02 -13.93
CA SER A 14 -1.58 2.68 -14.43
C SER A 14 -1.10 1.37 -13.79
N ARG A 15 -0.31 0.61 -14.52
CA ARG A 15 0.29 -0.65 -14.02
C ARG A 15 1.10 -0.48 -12.75
N LEU A 16 1.61 0.72 -12.51
CA LEU A 16 2.26 1.13 -11.27
C LEU A 16 1.38 2.15 -10.57
N CYS A 17 1.07 1.91 -9.29
CA CYS A 17 0.40 2.81 -8.37
C CYS A 17 1.41 3.41 -7.39
N PHE A 18 1.27 4.68 -7.08
CA PHE A 18 2.13 5.34 -6.12
C PHE A 18 1.70 5.02 -4.68
N GLY A 19 2.46 4.18 -3.98
CA GLY A 19 2.27 3.89 -2.55
C GLY A 19 2.74 5.07 -1.69
N THR A 20 1.84 5.70 -0.96
CA THR A 20 2.11 6.97 -0.27
C THR A 20 2.50 6.82 1.20
N LEU A 21 2.51 5.62 1.77
CA LEU A 21 2.94 5.37 3.16
C LEU A 21 4.31 6.01 3.47
N THR A 22 5.20 6.00 2.48
CA THR A 22 6.57 6.53 2.62
C THR A 22 6.63 8.03 2.90
N MET A 23 5.60 8.79 2.54
CA MET A 23 5.57 10.25 2.68
C MET A 23 5.16 10.70 4.08
N GLY A 24 4.31 9.93 4.73
CA GLY A 24 3.69 10.30 5.98
C GLY A 24 4.59 10.15 7.22
N PRO A 25 4.05 10.50 8.39
CA PRO A 25 4.78 10.49 9.67
C PRO A 25 5.22 9.09 10.10
N LEU A 26 4.61 8.05 9.55
CA LEU A 26 5.00 6.66 9.85
C LEU A 26 6.35 6.27 9.23
N GLN A 27 6.87 7.03 8.26
CA GLN A 27 8.17 6.76 7.64
C GLN A 27 9.03 8.04 7.50
N ARG A 28 8.94 8.75 6.38
CA ARG A 28 9.85 9.87 6.08
C ARG A 28 9.39 11.20 6.65
N ASN A 29 8.13 11.30 7.00
CA ASN A 29 7.53 12.53 7.52
C ASN A 29 7.87 13.76 6.66
N PHE A 30 7.69 13.62 5.35
CA PHE A 30 7.88 14.72 4.41
C PHE A 30 6.87 15.83 4.67
N THR A 31 7.20 17.05 4.25
CA THR A 31 6.19 18.12 4.20
C THR A 31 5.16 17.80 3.11
N PRO A 32 3.90 18.26 3.26
CA PRO A 32 2.89 18.10 2.22
C PRO A 32 3.34 18.63 0.85
N SER A 33 4.04 19.76 0.82
CA SER A 33 4.59 20.34 -0.42
C SER A 33 5.59 19.40 -1.11
N TYR A 34 6.56 18.84 -0.38
CA TYR A 34 7.52 17.92 -0.97
C TYR A 34 6.86 16.60 -1.42
N GLY A 35 5.91 16.09 -0.64
CA GLY A 35 5.10 14.94 -1.08
C GLY A 35 4.34 15.23 -2.37
N ALA A 36 3.77 16.44 -2.50
CA ALA A 36 3.08 16.86 -3.73
C ALA A 36 4.01 16.96 -4.94
N GLU A 37 5.26 17.42 -4.75
CA GLU A 37 6.28 17.44 -5.82
C GLU A 37 6.60 16.02 -6.31
N LEU A 38 6.75 15.05 -5.39
CA LEU A 38 6.94 13.64 -5.76
C LEU A 38 5.74 13.07 -6.51
N LEU A 39 4.51 13.39 -6.08
CA LEU A 39 3.31 12.96 -6.79
C LEU A 39 3.23 13.59 -8.19
N ALA A 40 3.58 14.88 -8.33
CA ALA A 40 3.64 15.56 -9.62
C ALA A 40 4.62 14.88 -10.57
N GLU A 41 5.81 14.49 -10.09
CA GLU A 41 6.77 13.71 -10.87
C GLU A 41 6.16 12.36 -11.30
N GLY A 42 5.52 11.64 -10.37
CA GLY A 42 4.82 10.40 -10.69
C GLY A 42 3.78 10.57 -11.81
N PHE A 43 3.00 11.64 -11.76
CA PHE A 43 2.01 11.95 -12.79
C PHE A 43 2.66 12.28 -14.14
N LEU A 44 3.78 13.01 -14.16
CA LEU A 44 4.56 13.27 -15.37
C LEU A 44 5.10 11.99 -15.99
N GLN A 45 5.47 11.00 -15.17
CA GLN A 45 5.89 9.67 -15.62
C GLN A 45 4.73 8.74 -16.01
N GLY A 46 3.49 9.23 -15.96
CA GLY A 46 2.30 8.49 -16.40
C GLY A 46 1.62 7.62 -15.33
N ILE A 47 2.01 7.74 -14.06
CA ILE A 47 1.25 7.17 -12.94
C ILE A 47 -0.06 7.96 -12.81
N ASN A 48 -1.18 7.27 -12.64
CA ASN A 48 -2.48 7.90 -12.43
C ASN A 48 -3.23 7.35 -11.21
N CYS A 49 -2.61 6.46 -10.44
CA CYS A 49 -3.19 5.81 -9.27
C CYS A 49 -2.33 6.06 -8.04
N LEU A 50 -2.96 6.40 -6.93
CA LEU A 50 -2.35 6.63 -5.63
C LEU A 50 -2.94 5.64 -4.62
N ASP A 51 -2.09 5.00 -3.84
CA ASP A 51 -2.48 4.12 -2.74
C ASP A 51 -2.16 4.78 -1.40
N THR A 52 -3.18 4.94 -0.56
CA THR A 52 -3.08 5.54 0.78
C THR A 52 -3.96 4.81 1.79
N ALA A 53 -4.02 5.32 3.02
CA ALA A 53 -4.91 4.89 4.08
C ALA A 53 -5.11 6.01 5.11
N GLU A 54 -6.23 6.01 5.84
CA GLU A 54 -6.48 6.91 6.97
C GLU A 54 -5.32 6.84 7.99
N TYR A 55 -4.86 5.62 8.27
CA TYR A 55 -3.76 5.35 9.20
C TYR A 55 -2.42 6.00 8.79
N TYR A 56 -2.21 6.28 7.49
CA TYR A 56 -0.95 6.88 7.01
C TYR A 56 -0.83 8.38 7.30
N GLN A 57 -1.91 9.04 7.71
CA GLN A 57 -1.96 10.44 8.11
C GLN A 57 -1.35 11.40 7.07
N ASN A 58 -1.57 11.14 5.80
CA ASN A 58 -0.94 11.85 4.69
C ASN A 58 -1.91 12.39 3.63
N TYR A 59 -3.19 12.55 3.97
CA TYR A 59 -4.18 13.11 3.05
C TYR A 59 -3.83 14.52 2.56
N ASP A 60 -3.16 15.34 3.39
CA ASP A 60 -2.74 16.68 3.00
C ASP A 60 -1.71 16.66 1.85
N HIS A 61 -0.76 15.70 1.87
CA HIS A 61 0.21 15.48 0.80
C HIS A 61 -0.50 15.16 -0.52
N ILE A 62 -1.49 14.27 -0.44
CA ILE A 62 -2.26 13.84 -1.61
C ILE A 62 -3.13 14.98 -2.11
N ARG A 63 -3.83 15.72 -1.23
CA ARG A 63 -4.65 16.87 -1.61
C ARG A 63 -3.84 17.93 -2.37
N GLU A 64 -2.61 18.22 -1.92
CA GLU A 64 -1.73 19.13 -2.64
C GLU A 64 -1.28 18.55 -3.98
N GLY A 65 -0.90 17.27 -4.02
CA GLY A 65 -0.52 16.58 -5.25
C GLY A 65 -1.64 16.52 -6.29
N LEU A 66 -2.88 16.34 -5.85
CA LEU A 66 -4.07 16.30 -6.73
C LEU A 66 -4.33 17.61 -7.47
N ARG A 67 -3.69 18.73 -7.09
CA ARG A 67 -3.73 19.96 -7.89
C ARG A 67 -3.06 19.80 -9.25
N HIS A 68 -2.08 18.90 -9.36
CA HIS A 68 -1.37 18.59 -10.61
C HIS A 68 -2.14 17.59 -11.48
N LYS A 69 -2.93 16.69 -10.87
CA LYS A 69 -3.78 15.71 -11.55
C LYS A 69 -5.06 15.45 -10.76
N PRO A 70 -6.10 16.31 -10.91
CA PRO A 70 -7.34 16.21 -10.13
C PRO A 70 -8.13 14.92 -10.35
N ASP A 71 -7.95 14.27 -11.52
CA ASP A 71 -8.61 13.03 -11.94
C ASP A 71 -7.82 11.76 -11.56
N ALA A 72 -6.69 11.88 -10.87
CA ALA A 72 -5.94 10.70 -10.43
C ALA A 72 -6.81 9.82 -9.53
N VAL A 73 -6.75 8.51 -9.74
CA VAL A 73 -7.45 7.53 -8.92
C VAL A 73 -6.81 7.45 -7.53
N VAL A 74 -7.61 7.53 -6.48
CA VAL A 74 -7.14 7.39 -5.10
C VAL A 74 -7.79 6.19 -4.45
N ILE A 75 -6.98 5.22 -4.07
CA ILE A 75 -7.36 4.07 -3.25
C ILE A 75 -7.03 4.43 -1.82
N THR A 76 -8.03 4.48 -0.93
CA THR A 76 -7.82 4.70 0.51
C THR A 76 -8.44 3.59 1.34
N LYS A 77 -8.04 3.51 2.62
CA LYS A 77 -8.38 2.39 3.50
C LYS A 77 -8.69 2.88 4.92
N CYS A 78 -9.54 2.15 5.63
CA CYS A 78 -9.84 2.40 7.04
C CYS A 78 -10.02 1.10 7.83
N HIS A 79 -10.03 1.20 9.15
CA HIS A 79 -10.28 0.09 10.06
C HIS A 79 -11.71 0.08 10.64
N ALA A 80 -12.66 0.74 9.97
CA ALA A 80 -14.05 0.79 10.41
C ALA A 80 -14.68 -0.62 10.41
N TYR A 81 -15.39 -0.95 11.47
CA TYR A 81 -16.10 -2.23 11.64
C TYR A 81 -17.61 -2.08 11.73
N ASP A 82 -18.08 -0.86 12.01
CA ASP A 82 -19.49 -0.53 12.15
C ASP A 82 -19.89 0.64 11.23
N ARG A 83 -21.18 0.97 11.21
CA ARG A 83 -21.73 2.05 10.39
C ARG A 83 -21.15 3.41 10.77
N ALA A 84 -21.04 3.71 12.06
CA ALA A 84 -20.61 5.01 12.52
C ALA A 84 -19.14 5.26 12.13
N GLY A 85 -18.27 4.29 12.35
CA GLY A 85 -16.87 4.32 11.94
C GLY A 85 -16.70 4.41 10.42
N ALA A 86 -17.53 3.68 9.66
CA ALA A 86 -17.49 3.74 8.19
C ALA A 86 -17.82 5.14 7.65
N LEU A 87 -18.88 5.78 8.19
CA LEU A 87 -19.25 7.14 7.81
C LEU A 87 -18.17 8.16 8.20
N ASP A 88 -17.63 8.07 9.43
CA ASP A 88 -16.58 8.96 9.92
C ASP A 88 -15.30 8.85 9.06
N SER A 89 -14.88 7.63 8.73
CA SER A 89 -13.70 7.40 7.88
C SER A 89 -13.89 7.93 6.45
N VAL A 90 -15.08 7.78 5.87
CA VAL A 90 -15.38 8.35 4.55
C VAL A 90 -15.38 9.88 4.59
N ASP A 91 -15.99 10.51 5.61
CA ASP A 91 -16.00 11.95 5.76
C ASP A 91 -14.60 12.53 5.98
N LYS A 92 -13.76 11.87 6.78
CA LYS A 92 -12.33 12.21 6.95
C LYS A 92 -11.57 12.14 5.63
N ALA A 93 -11.78 11.07 4.85
CA ALA A 93 -11.12 10.91 3.56
C ALA A 93 -11.56 11.98 2.56
N LEU A 94 -12.87 12.24 2.44
CA LEU A 94 -13.41 13.28 1.57
C LEU A 94 -12.86 14.67 1.92
N SER A 95 -12.92 15.03 3.20
CA SER A 95 -12.39 16.29 3.73
C SER A 95 -10.89 16.42 3.54
N GLY A 96 -10.14 15.37 3.93
CA GLY A 96 -8.69 15.35 3.88
C GLY A 96 -8.15 15.46 2.46
N LEU A 97 -8.75 14.71 1.52
CA LEU A 97 -8.41 14.74 0.10
C LEU A 97 -9.00 15.95 -0.65
N GLY A 98 -9.94 16.67 -0.06
CA GLY A 98 -10.65 17.79 -0.72
C GLY A 98 -11.52 17.32 -1.89
N ARG A 99 -12.12 16.13 -1.80
CA ARG A 99 -12.94 15.51 -2.85
C ARG A 99 -14.40 15.38 -2.44
N LYS A 100 -15.29 15.27 -3.43
CA LYS A 100 -16.73 15.04 -3.22
C LYS A 100 -17.11 13.56 -3.34
N TYR A 101 -16.21 12.72 -3.83
CA TYR A 101 -16.34 11.27 -3.96
C TYR A 101 -14.98 10.61 -3.75
N LEU A 102 -14.98 9.33 -3.41
CA LEU A 102 -13.77 8.51 -3.35
C LEU A 102 -13.80 7.48 -4.47
N ASP A 103 -12.66 7.25 -5.11
CA ASP A 103 -12.53 6.24 -6.16
C ASP A 103 -12.61 4.84 -5.56
N CYS A 104 -11.92 4.59 -4.45
CA CYS A 104 -12.01 3.33 -3.71
C CYS A 104 -11.84 3.56 -2.21
N MET A 105 -12.75 2.97 -1.41
CA MET A 105 -12.60 2.80 0.03
C MET A 105 -12.45 1.33 0.35
N MET A 106 -11.41 0.97 1.12
CA MET A 106 -11.16 -0.41 1.51
C MET A 106 -11.22 -0.61 3.02
N LEU A 107 -11.60 -1.81 3.45
CA LEU A 107 -11.26 -2.29 4.78
C LEU A 107 -9.76 -2.63 4.82
N HIS A 108 -9.03 -2.04 5.77
CA HIS A 108 -7.59 -2.14 5.89
C HIS A 108 -7.18 -3.40 6.65
N GLU A 109 -6.17 -4.12 6.13
CA GLU A 109 -5.48 -5.24 6.80
C GLU A 109 -6.40 -6.29 7.43
N GLN A 110 -7.40 -6.73 6.67
CA GLN A 110 -8.30 -7.79 7.14
C GLN A 110 -7.54 -9.13 7.22
N GLU A 111 -7.78 -9.88 8.30
CA GLU A 111 -6.96 -11.06 8.63
C GLU A 111 -7.62 -12.39 8.18
N SER A 112 -8.94 -12.44 8.10
CA SER A 112 -9.64 -13.69 7.83
C SER A 112 -11.08 -13.47 7.33
N ARG A 113 -11.72 -14.54 6.90
CA ARG A 113 -13.17 -14.57 6.65
C ARG A 113 -14.01 -14.10 7.85
N TRP A 114 -13.50 -14.31 9.05
CA TRP A 114 -14.20 -13.92 10.28
C TRP A 114 -14.09 -12.44 10.56
N THR A 115 -12.92 -11.83 10.29
CA THR A 115 -12.77 -10.37 10.37
C THR A 115 -13.64 -9.70 9.32
N LEU A 116 -13.69 -10.20 8.08
CA LEU A 116 -14.62 -9.69 7.06
C LEU A 116 -16.07 -9.75 7.52
N LYS A 117 -16.50 -10.89 8.11
CA LYS A 117 -17.85 -11.02 8.67
C LYS A 117 -18.08 -10.05 9.82
N GLY A 118 -17.09 -9.84 10.69
CA GLY A 118 -17.17 -8.86 11.79
C GLY A 118 -17.27 -7.41 11.32
N HIS A 119 -16.83 -7.12 10.09
CA HIS A 119 -16.87 -5.80 9.46
C HIS A 119 -18.00 -5.66 8.41
N GLU A 120 -18.95 -6.58 8.39
CA GLU A 120 -20.03 -6.61 7.39
C GLU A 120 -20.90 -5.34 7.45
N GLU A 121 -21.12 -4.76 8.64
CA GLU A 121 -21.86 -3.51 8.79
C GLU A 121 -21.15 -2.33 8.10
N ALA A 122 -19.83 -2.25 8.20
CA ALA A 122 -19.05 -1.26 7.48
C ALA A 122 -19.11 -1.49 5.95
N LEU A 123 -18.98 -2.74 5.47
CA LEU A 123 -19.12 -3.06 4.05
C LEU A 123 -20.51 -2.71 3.50
N ASN A 124 -21.58 -3.00 4.24
CA ASN A 124 -22.94 -2.62 3.87
C ASN A 124 -23.11 -1.10 3.81
N THR A 125 -22.48 -0.37 4.73
CA THR A 125 -22.46 1.10 4.71
C THR A 125 -21.73 1.62 3.49
N PHE A 126 -20.59 1.03 3.12
CA PHE A 126 -19.88 1.40 1.88
C PHE A 126 -20.74 1.09 0.63
N ALA A 127 -21.50 0.00 0.61
CA ALA A 127 -22.44 -0.31 -0.48
C ALA A 127 -23.52 0.77 -0.63
N GLU A 128 -24.13 1.22 0.47
CA GLU A 128 -25.10 2.33 0.44
C GLU A 128 -24.45 3.64 -0.08
N LEU A 129 -23.21 3.91 0.30
CA LEU A 129 -22.49 5.11 -0.16
C LEU A 129 -22.09 4.99 -1.65
N LYS A 130 -21.81 3.78 -2.12
CA LYS A 130 -21.57 3.50 -3.54
C LYS A 130 -22.82 3.72 -4.37
N ASP A 131 -23.97 3.25 -3.90
CA ASP A 131 -25.28 3.49 -4.56
C ASP A 131 -25.63 5.00 -4.65
N LYS A 132 -25.16 5.79 -3.68
CA LYS A 132 -25.30 7.26 -3.67
C LYS A 132 -24.25 7.97 -4.52
N GLY A 133 -23.29 7.27 -5.11
CA GLY A 133 -22.20 7.84 -5.91
C GLY A 133 -21.11 8.54 -5.09
N ILE A 134 -21.09 8.34 -3.77
CA ILE A 134 -20.04 8.87 -2.88
C ILE A 134 -18.77 8.00 -2.98
N LEU A 135 -18.93 6.68 -3.12
CA LEU A 135 -17.86 5.74 -3.43
C LEU A 135 -18.04 5.22 -4.85
N ARG A 136 -16.96 5.04 -5.60
CA ARG A 136 -16.99 4.41 -6.92
C ARG A 136 -16.74 2.90 -6.85
N SER A 137 -15.93 2.46 -5.87
CA SER A 137 -15.64 1.05 -5.63
C SER A 137 -15.34 0.79 -4.15
N ILE A 138 -15.49 -0.47 -3.76
CA ILE A 138 -15.26 -0.98 -2.41
C ILE A 138 -14.18 -2.06 -2.49
N GLY A 139 -13.23 -2.03 -1.55
CA GLY A 139 -12.15 -3.01 -1.53
C GLY A 139 -11.84 -3.55 -0.14
N VAL A 140 -10.90 -4.47 -0.15
CA VAL A 140 -10.28 -5.05 1.05
C VAL A 140 -8.79 -5.16 0.82
N SER A 141 -7.98 -4.81 1.82
CA SER A 141 -6.55 -5.10 1.83
C SER A 141 -6.23 -6.19 2.85
N THR A 142 -5.25 -7.06 2.52
CA THR A 142 -4.89 -8.18 3.38
C THR A 142 -3.47 -8.68 3.18
N HIS A 143 -2.92 -9.28 4.26
CA HIS A 143 -1.68 -10.06 4.25
C HIS A 143 -1.95 -11.56 4.49
N PHE A 144 -3.24 -11.96 4.55
CA PHE A 144 -3.68 -13.31 4.90
C PHE A 144 -4.37 -13.99 3.72
N VAL A 145 -4.03 -15.24 3.50
CA VAL A 145 -4.63 -16.08 2.45
C VAL A 145 -6.10 -16.34 2.71
N ASP A 146 -6.49 -16.64 3.98
CA ASP A 146 -7.90 -16.89 4.33
C ASP A 146 -8.78 -15.69 4.02
N CYS A 147 -8.31 -14.47 4.30
CA CYS A 147 -9.02 -13.26 3.94
C CYS A 147 -9.08 -13.06 2.42
N ALA A 148 -7.96 -13.25 1.70
CA ALA A 148 -7.92 -13.10 0.24
C ALA A 148 -8.88 -14.07 -0.45
N GLN A 149 -8.94 -15.33 -0.01
CA GLN A 149 -9.89 -16.33 -0.51
C GLN A 149 -11.36 -15.93 -0.23
N ALA A 150 -11.66 -15.45 0.97
CA ALA A 150 -13.00 -15.00 1.32
C ALA A 150 -13.41 -13.76 0.51
N ALA A 151 -12.52 -12.76 0.40
CA ALA A 151 -12.76 -11.55 -0.36
C ALA A 151 -12.92 -11.83 -1.86
N SER A 152 -12.19 -12.81 -2.44
CA SER A 152 -12.32 -13.17 -3.84
C SER A 152 -13.74 -13.58 -4.23
N ALA A 153 -14.46 -14.25 -3.34
CA ALA A 153 -15.83 -14.72 -3.55
C ALA A 153 -16.91 -13.74 -3.05
N HIS A 154 -16.53 -12.68 -2.34
CA HIS A 154 -17.50 -11.79 -1.69
C HIS A 154 -18.15 -10.83 -2.71
N PRO A 155 -19.50 -10.81 -2.86
CA PRO A 155 -20.17 -10.04 -3.92
C PRO A 155 -20.06 -8.51 -3.71
N GLY A 156 -19.94 -8.05 -2.47
CA GLY A 156 -19.85 -6.61 -2.14
C GLY A 156 -18.44 -6.03 -2.24
N ILE A 157 -17.43 -6.80 -2.65
CA ILE A 157 -16.05 -6.36 -2.82
C ILE A 157 -15.74 -6.26 -4.30
N ASP A 158 -15.31 -5.09 -4.76
CA ASP A 158 -14.92 -4.83 -6.15
C ASP A 158 -13.42 -5.04 -6.37
N ILE A 159 -12.59 -4.72 -5.35
CA ILE A 159 -11.14 -4.68 -5.46
C ILE A 159 -10.50 -5.42 -4.29
N LEU A 160 -9.54 -6.28 -4.59
CA LEU A 160 -8.70 -6.98 -3.62
C LEU A 160 -7.26 -6.45 -3.72
N GLU A 161 -6.74 -5.94 -2.60
CA GLU A 161 -5.34 -5.56 -2.46
C GLU A 161 -4.64 -6.54 -1.54
N ALA A 162 -3.59 -7.22 -2.04
CA ALA A 162 -2.87 -8.20 -1.23
C ALA A 162 -1.38 -8.30 -1.55
N ILE A 163 -0.64 -8.95 -0.64
CA ILE A 163 0.77 -9.23 -0.84
C ILE A 163 0.95 -10.13 -2.06
N CYS A 164 1.85 -9.71 -2.95
CA CYS A 164 2.35 -10.54 -4.03
C CYS A 164 3.85 -10.29 -4.21
N ASN A 165 4.67 -11.29 -3.91
CA ASN A 165 6.12 -11.23 -4.12
C ASN A 165 6.70 -12.64 -4.22
N GLN A 166 7.87 -12.74 -4.83
CA GLN A 166 8.60 -14.00 -4.93
C GLN A 166 8.96 -14.51 -3.52
N GLY A 167 8.58 -15.72 -3.20
CA GLY A 167 8.84 -16.35 -1.90
C GLY A 167 7.81 -16.04 -0.81
N GLY A 168 6.74 -15.28 -1.10
CA GLY A 168 5.62 -15.07 -0.18
C GLY A 168 5.96 -14.37 1.13
N VAL A 169 7.02 -13.54 1.14
CA VAL A 169 7.48 -12.84 2.35
C VAL A 169 6.40 -11.88 2.84
N GLY A 170 5.97 -12.06 4.09
CA GLY A 170 4.93 -11.26 4.74
C GLY A 170 3.53 -11.85 4.64
N ILE A 171 3.32 -12.96 3.91
CA ILE A 171 2.10 -13.79 4.00
C ILE A 171 2.13 -14.51 5.35
N ILE A 172 1.00 -14.49 6.08
CA ILE A 172 0.99 -14.90 7.49
C ILE A 172 0.47 -16.33 7.69
N ASP A 173 -0.51 -16.74 6.88
CA ASP A 173 -1.28 -17.98 7.08
C ASP A 173 -1.26 -18.94 5.87
N GLY A 174 -0.29 -18.79 4.99
CA GLY A 174 -0.17 -19.64 3.80
C GLY A 174 1.12 -19.41 3.03
N THR A 175 1.16 -19.95 1.84
CA THR A 175 2.32 -19.88 0.93
C THR A 175 2.12 -18.81 -0.14
N GLU A 176 3.18 -18.51 -0.89
CA GLU A 176 3.13 -17.68 -2.10
C GLU A 176 2.06 -18.21 -3.08
N GLN A 177 2.04 -19.53 -3.33
CA GLN A 177 1.10 -20.14 -4.27
C GLN A 177 -0.35 -20.00 -3.79
N ASP A 178 -0.62 -20.19 -2.50
CA ASP A 178 -1.97 -20.04 -1.96
C ASP A 178 -2.51 -18.60 -2.14
N MET A 179 -1.64 -17.61 -1.98
CA MET A 179 -2.01 -16.21 -2.21
C MET A 179 -2.22 -15.92 -3.71
N GLU A 180 -1.34 -16.39 -4.57
CA GLU A 180 -1.47 -16.24 -6.02
C GLU A 180 -2.75 -16.90 -6.54
N ASP A 181 -3.10 -18.07 -6.05
CA ASP A 181 -4.35 -18.77 -6.39
C ASP A 181 -5.58 -17.94 -5.95
N ALA A 182 -5.53 -17.31 -4.77
CA ALA A 182 -6.59 -16.45 -4.29
C ALA A 182 -6.74 -15.17 -5.15
N LEU A 183 -5.63 -14.56 -5.56
CA LEU A 183 -5.60 -13.37 -6.42
C LEU A 183 -6.07 -13.70 -7.84
N SER A 184 -5.62 -14.81 -8.42
CA SER A 184 -6.07 -15.30 -9.72
C SER A 184 -7.58 -15.54 -9.71
N ARG A 185 -8.09 -16.18 -8.66
CA ARG A 185 -9.52 -16.40 -8.49
C ARG A 185 -10.31 -15.10 -8.36
N ALA A 186 -9.78 -14.10 -7.64
CA ALA A 186 -10.40 -12.78 -7.55
C ALA A 186 -10.53 -12.14 -8.94
N HIS A 187 -9.45 -12.18 -9.73
CA HIS A 187 -9.43 -11.69 -11.10
C HIS A 187 -10.46 -12.42 -11.99
N ASP A 188 -10.52 -13.76 -11.91
CA ASP A 188 -11.49 -14.58 -12.66
C ASP A 188 -12.94 -14.24 -12.32
N PHE A 189 -13.21 -13.81 -11.08
CA PHE A 189 -14.51 -13.29 -10.67
C PHE A 189 -14.73 -11.81 -11.05
N GLY A 190 -13.81 -11.22 -11.80
CA GLY A 190 -13.91 -9.86 -12.30
C GLY A 190 -13.55 -8.78 -11.28
N LYS A 191 -12.92 -9.13 -10.16
CA LYS A 191 -12.44 -8.14 -9.20
C LYS A 191 -11.16 -7.48 -9.71
N GLY A 192 -10.97 -6.20 -9.34
CA GLY A 192 -9.68 -5.55 -9.51
C GLY A 192 -8.66 -6.11 -8.53
N VAL A 193 -7.45 -6.39 -9.01
CA VAL A 193 -6.39 -6.94 -8.18
C VAL A 193 -5.21 -5.97 -8.12
N VAL A 194 -4.95 -5.45 -6.92
CA VAL A 194 -3.82 -4.59 -6.61
C VAL A 194 -2.80 -5.39 -5.82
N ALA A 195 -1.59 -5.51 -6.35
CA ALA A 195 -0.49 -6.13 -5.64
C ALA A 195 0.23 -5.11 -4.75
N ILE A 196 0.64 -5.54 -3.57
CA ILE A 196 1.50 -4.77 -2.66
C ILE A 196 2.72 -5.60 -2.25
N LYS A 197 3.73 -4.93 -1.69
CA LYS A 197 4.92 -5.57 -1.11
C LYS A 197 5.77 -6.38 -2.10
N ALA A 198 5.83 -6.01 -3.38
CA ALA A 198 6.70 -6.65 -4.37
C ALA A 198 8.17 -6.75 -3.91
N LEU A 199 8.67 -5.71 -3.22
CA LEU A 199 10.01 -5.69 -2.63
C LEU A 199 10.07 -6.37 -1.25
N ALA A 200 9.04 -7.15 -0.87
CA ALA A 200 8.98 -7.86 0.41
C ALA A 200 9.27 -6.95 1.62
N GLY A 201 8.73 -5.72 1.62
CA GLY A 201 8.99 -4.72 2.65
C GLY A 201 10.46 -4.27 2.75
N GLY A 202 11.24 -4.42 1.69
CA GLY A 202 12.65 -4.05 1.62
C GLY A 202 13.63 -5.23 1.58
N HIS A 203 13.19 -6.45 1.86
CA HIS A 203 14.05 -7.65 1.79
C HIS A 203 14.66 -7.86 0.40
N TYR A 204 13.96 -7.43 -0.66
CA TYR A 204 14.40 -7.55 -2.05
C TYR A 204 14.90 -6.22 -2.65
N SER A 205 15.25 -5.25 -1.82
CA SER A 205 15.74 -3.95 -2.27
C SER A 205 17.07 -4.02 -3.06
N ALA A 206 17.83 -5.11 -2.92
CA ALA A 206 19.04 -5.35 -3.71
C ALA A 206 18.75 -5.81 -5.16
N SER A 207 17.54 -6.33 -5.43
CA SER A 207 17.13 -6.83 -6.75
C SER A 207 15.73 -6.33 -7.17
N PRO A 208 15.48 -5.01 -7.16
CA PRO A 208 14.15 -4.45 -7.35
C PRO A 208 13.59 -4.75 -8.75
N ALA A 209 14.45 -4.82 -9.77
CA ALA A 209 14.04 -5.13 -11.14
C ALA A 209 13.39 -6.52 -11.25
N GLN A 210 13.99 -7.52 -10.64
CA GLN A 210 13.46 -8.89 -10.63
C GLN A 210 12.12 -8.93 -9.88
N SER A 211 12.06 -8.29 -8.71
CA SER A 211 10.87 -8.33 -7.84
C SER A 211 9.67 -7.61 -8.45
N ILE A 212 9.85 -6.43 -9.05
CA ILE A 212 8.80 -5.69 -9.72
C ILE A 212 8.31 -6.45 -10.95
N ARG A 213 9.24 -6.97 -11.77
CA ARG A 213 8.90 -7.76 -12.96
C ARG A 213 8.12 -9.01 -12.60
N TYR A 214 8.58 -9.76 -11.60
CA TYR A 214 7.89 -10.96 -11.10
C TYR A 214 6.39 -10.70 -10.85
N VAL A 215 6.03 -9.59 -10.22
CA VAL A 215 4.64 -9.25 -9.93
C VAL A 215 3.90 -8.76 -11.18
N LEU A 216 4.53 -7.88 -11.97
CA LEU A 216 3.88 -7.31 -13.15
C LEU A 216 3.70 -8.31 -14.31
N GLU A 217 4.43 -9.42 -14.34
CA GLU A 217 4.25 -10.51 -15.31
C GLU A 217 3.05 -11.41 -14.98
N LYS A 218 2.49 -11.32 -13.75
CA LYS A 218 1.28 -12.08 -13.40
C LYS A 218 0.07 -11.53 -14.16
N PRO A 219 -0.67 -12.37 -14.91
CA PRO A 219 -1.78 -11.90 -15.74
C PRO A 219 -2.97 -11.39 -14.92
N PHE A 220 -3.11 -11.89 -13.70
CA PHE A 220 -4.18 -11.53 -12.77
C PHE A 220 -3.90 -10.26 -11.96
N ILE A 221 -2.74 -9.63 -12.08
CA ILE A 221 -2.42 -8.36 -11.42
C ILE A 221 -2.77 -7.21 -12.35
N ASP A 222 -3.70 -6.34 -11.94
CA ASP A 222 -4.03 -5.13 -12.68
C ASP A 222 -3.04 -4.00 -12.40
N CYS A 223 -2.65 -3.84 -11.14
CA CYS A 223 -1.80 -2.75 -10.67
C CYS A 223 -0.88 -3.20 -9.54
N LEU A 224 0.33 -2.61 -9.47
CA LEU A 224 1.29 -2.81 -8.39
C LEU A 224 1.52 -1.50 -7.64
N ALA A 225 1.20 -1.46 -6.34
CA ALA A 225 1.50 -0.31 -5.49
C ALA A 225 2.93 -0.41 -4.92
N VAL A 226 3.73 0.62 -5.20
CA VAL A 226 5.13 0.73 -4.75
C VAL A 226 5.34 2.08 -4.06
N GLY A 227 5.92 2.06 -2.86
CA GLY A 227 6.36 3.27 -2.17
C GLY A 227 7.61 3.85 -2.84
N MET A 228 7.60 5.17 -3.05
CA MET A 228 8.71 5.90 -3.68
C MET A 228 9.02 7.15 -2.86
N GLN A 229 10.29 7.48 -2.73
CA GLN A 229 10.77 8.51 -1.80
C GLN A 229 11.59 9.62 -2.47
N SER A 230 11.92 9.45 -3.75
CA SER A 230 12.65 10.44 -4.54
C SER A 230 12.25 10.39 -6.01
N ALA A 231 12.55 11.45 -6.76
CA ALA A 231 12.31 11.52 -8.19
C ALA A 231 13.04 10.41 -8.96
N GLU A 232 14.26 10.08 -8.55
CA GLU A 232 15.06 9.00 -9.14
C GLU A 232 14.39 7.64 -8.94
N GLU A 233 13.83 7.37 -7.76
CA GLU A 233 13.06 6.13 -7.50
C GLU A 233 11.81 6.06 -8.37
N ILE A 234 11.09 7.17 -8.55
CA ILE A 234 9.91 7.25 -9.41
C ILE A 234 10.29 6.91 -10.85
N VAL A 235 11.27 7.60 -11.41
CA VAL A 235 11.73 7.38 -12.78
C VAL A 235 12.25 5.95 -12.98
N CYS A 236 13.01 5.42 -12.02
CA CYS A 236 13.54 4.06 -12.08
C CYS A 236 12.41 3.02 -12.01
N ASN A 237 11.47 3.14 -11.07
CA ASN A 237 10.37 2.18 -10.93
C ASN A 237 9.42 2.19 -12.14
N VAL A 238 9.15 3.37 -12.70
CA VAL A 238 8.41 3.47 -13.97
C VAL A 238 9.16 2.81 -15.11
N ALA A 239 10.46 3.04 -15.21
CA ALA A 239 11.30 2.40 -16.23
C ALA A 239 11.36 0.87 -16.05
N LEU A 240 11.37 0.37 -14.81
CA LEU A 240 11.27 -1.06 -14.50
C LEU A 240 9.92 -1.63 -14.97
N ALA A 241 8.81 -0.95 -14.66
CA ALA A 241 7.48 -1.38 -15.06
C ALA A 241 7.30 -1.39 -16.59
N GLU A 242 8.03 -0.57 -17.31
CA GLU A 242 8.01 -0.47 -18.78
C GLU A 242 9.14 -1.26 -19.47
N ASN A 243 9.90 -2.07 -18.73
CA ASN A 243 11.05 -2.84 -19.24
C ASN A 243 12.13 -2.01 -19.96
N ARG A 244 12.33 -0.74 -19.55
CA ARG A 244 13.32 0.20 -20.13
C ARG A 244 14.36 0.71 -19.13
N CYS A 245 14.41 0.12 -17.92
CA CYS A 245 15.37 0.53 -16.89
C CYS A 245 16.79 0.16 -17.29
N SER A 246 17.71 1.13 -17.28
CA SER A 246 19.13 0.91 -17.49
C SER A 246 19.83 0.54 -16.17
N GLU A 247 21.03 -0.07 -16.27
CA GLU A 247 21.89 -0.34 -15.12
C GLU A 247 22.30 0.93 -14.39
N GLU A 248 22.48 2.03 -15.13
CA GLU A 248 22.82 3.33 -14.56
C GLU A 248 21.68 3.90 -13.70
N MET A 249 20.43 3.85 -14.19
CA MET A 249 19.26 4.25 -13.43
C MET A 249 19.11 3.44 -12.14
N LEU A 250 19.27 2.12 -12.25
CA LEU A 250 19.19 1.21 -11.10
C LEU A 250 20.30 1.50 -10.08
N SER A 251 21.53 1.71 -10.56
CA SER A 251 22.67 2.04 -9.71
C SER A 251 22.53 3.36 -8.98
N SER A 252 21.87 4.37 -9.58
CA SER A 252 21.64 5.67 -8.93
C SER A 252 20.72 5.55 -7.73
N VAL A 253 19.67 4.72 -7.83
CA VAL A 253 18.71 4.46 -6.74
C VAL A 253 19.32 3.59 -5.64
N LEU A 254 20.07 2.54 -6.00
CA LEU A 254 20.68 1.62 -5.03
C LEU A 254 21.77 2.28 -4.17
N ARG A 255 22.37 3.37 -4.63
CA ARG A 255 23.38 4.13 -3.89
C ARG A 255 22.80 5.07 -2.83
N GLN A 256 21.50 5.31 -2.80
CA GLN A 256 20.87 6.16 -1.81
C GLN A 256 20.91 5.48 -0.43
N SER A 257 21.57 6.12 0.54
CA SER A 257 21.62 5.60 1.92
C SER A 257 20.24 5.76 2.57
N ARG A 258 19.72 4.66 3.10
CA ARG A 258 18.50 4.65 3.91
C ARG A 258 18.87 4.27 5.32
N VAL A 259 18.31 4.96 6.31
CA VAL A 259 18.59 4.71 7.73
C VAL A 259 17.30 4.61 8.48
N LEU A 260 17.15 3.56 9.29
CA LEU A 260 16.06 3.46 10.25
C LEU A 260 16.34 4.41 11.41
N HIS A 261 15.41 5.32 11.66
CA HIS A 261 15.47 6.24 12.78
C HIS A 261 14.59 5.74 13.95
N VAL A 262 15.10 5.86 15.18
CA VAL A 262 14.34 5.63 16.40
C VAL A 262 14.36 6.92 17.21
N ALA A 263 13.18 7.47 17.46
CA ALA A 263 13.03 8.74 18.16
C ALA A 263 13.35 8.63 19.67
N ASP A 264 13.68 9.76 20.28
CA ASP A 264 14.12 9.82 21.67
C ASP A 264 13.07 9.42 22.71
N TRP A 265 11.78 9.48 22.37
CA TRP A 265 10.68 9.05 23.25
C TRP A 265 10.39 7.56 23.23
N CYS A 266 11.23 6.74 22.60
CA CYS A 266 11.11 5.29 22.67
C CYS A 266 11.14 4.81 24.13
N ILE A 267 10.14 4.03 24.54
CA ILE A 267 10.01 3.46 25.89
C ILE A 267 10.61 2.06 26.03
N GLY A 268 11.21 1.51 24.98
CA GLY A 268 11.85 0.19 25.01
C GLY A 268 10.89 -0.99 25.23
N CYS A 269 9.63 -0.90 24.79
CA CYS A 269 8.62 -1.96 25.01
C CYS A 269 8.91 -3.30 24.32
N GLY A 270 9.87 -3.35 23.39
CA GLY A 270 10.32 -4.56 22.68
C GLY A 270 9.39 -5.07 21.58
N THR A 271 8.29 -4.39 21.27
CA THR A 271 7.38 -4.83 20.20
C THR A 271 8.06 -4.87 18.84
N CYS A 272 8.87 -3.85 18.52
CA CYS A 272 9.67 -3.79 17.29
C CYS A 272 10.69 -4.94 17.18
N GLU A 273 11.34 -5.31 18.31
CA GLU A 273 12.30 -6.41 18.37
C GLU A 273 11.60 -7.75 18.06
N ARG A 274 10.45 -8.01 18.68
CA ARG A 274 9.66 -9.23 18.44
C ARG A 274 9.12 -9.30 17.00
N ARG A 275 8.84 -8.15 16.39
CA ARG A 275 8.27 -8.07 15.03
C ARG A 275 9.33 -8.12 13.92
N CYS A 276 10.60 -7.87 14.25
CA CYS A 276 11.66 -7.78 13.25
C CYS A 276 12.09 -9.15 12.72
N GLN A 277 11.64 -9.52 11.54
CA GLN A 277 12.03 -10.78 10.89
C GLN A 277 13.53 -10.81 10.53
N ALA A 278 14.12 -9.65 10.20
CA ALA A 278 15.55 -9.52 9.93
C ALA A 278 16.42 -9.52 11.20
N GLN A 279 15.80 -9.54 12.39
CA GLN A 279 16.50 -9.44 13.69
C GLN A 279 17.46 -8.22 13.75
N ALA A 280 17.08 -7.15 13.06
CA ALA A 280 17.87 -5.94 12.87
C ALA A 280 17.53 -4.82 13.88
N ILE A 281 16.78 -5.10 14.93
CA ILE A 281 16.48 -4.13 15.98
C ILE A 281 16.38 -4.86 17.32
N ARG A 282 16.99 -4.28 18.35
CA ARG A 282 16.99 -4.83 19.71
C ARG A 282 16.75 -3.73 20.73
N VAL A 283 16.18 -4.10 21.87
CA VAL A 283 16.06 -3.18 23.01
C VAL A 283 17.31 -3.28 23.87
N VAL A 284 18.04 -2.17 23.97
CA VAL A 284 19.24 -2.04 24.82
C VAL A 284 19.06 -0.80 25.70
N ASN A 285 19.25 -0.96 27.00
CA ASN A 285 19.11 0.12 27.98
C ASN A 285 17.77 0.88 27.89
N GLY A 286 16.68 0.15 27.64
CA GLY A 286 15.32 0.73 27.56
C GLY A 286 15.02 1.49 26.26
N LYS A 287 15.85 1.35 25.23
CA LYS A 287 15.60 1.94 23.90
C LYS A 287 15.80 0.92 22.78
N ALA A 288 15.03 1.04 21.73
CA ALA A 288 15.23 0.26 20.50
C ALA A 288 16.46 0.78 19.74
N ILE A 289 17.39 -0.10 19.46
CA ILE A 289 18.62 0.20 18.72
C ILE A 289 18.64 -0.63 17.43
N PRO A 290 18.61 0.00 16.26
CA PRO A 290 18.70 -0.71 14.99
C PRO A 290 20.13 -1.14 14.66
N ASP A 291 20.28 -2.33 14.12
CA ASP A 291 21.48 -2.81 13.42
C ASP A 291 21.31 -2.46 11.94
N LEU A 292 21.99 -1.39 11.52
CA LEU A 292 21.81 -0.82 10.18
C LEU A 292 22.36 -1.74 9.08
N ASP A 293 23.29 -2.64 9.41
CA ASP A 293 23.84 -3.59 8.46
C ASP A 293 22.86 -4.74 8.15
N LYS A 294 21.95 -5.01 9.09
CA LYS A 294 20.89 -6.01 8.92
C LYS A 294 19.54 -5.43 8.53
N CYS A 295 19.34 -4.14 8.77
CA CYS A 295 18.05 -3.51 8.54
C CYS A 295 17.75 -3.35 7.06
N VAL A 296 16.69 -4.03 6.59
CA VAL A 296 16.20 -3.95 5.20
C VAL A 296 15.11 -2.89 5.02
N LEU A 297 14.86 -2.05 6.02
CA LEU A 297 13.88 -0.95 5.99
C LEU A 297 12.45 -1.38 5.60
N CYS A 298 12.04 -2.57 6.04
CA CYS A 298 10.72 -3.12 5.69
C CYS A 298 9.53 -2.41 6.33
N GLY A 299 9.75 -1.58 7.37
CA GLY A 299 8.70 -0.80 8.04
C GLY A 299 7.85 -1.56 9.07
N TYR A 300 7.97 -2.88 9.19
CA TYR A 300 7.14 -3.66 10.14
C TYR A 300 7.32 -3.25 11.62
N CYS A 301 8.51 -2.80 11.99
CA CYS A 301 8.76 -2.29 13.33
C CYS A 301 8.01 -0.97 13.59
N ALA A 302 7.96 -0.08 12.60
CA ALA A 302 7.22 1.18 12.68
C ALA A 302 5.71 0.93 12.80
N GLY A 303 5.15 0.09 11.93
CA GLY A 303 3.73 -0.27 11.96
C GLY A 303 3.28 -1.00 13.24
N SER A 304 4.22 -1.58 14.01
CA SER A 304 3.93 -2.25 15.29
C SER A 304 4.31 -1.44 16.52
N CYS A 305 4.87 -0.24 16.36
CA CYS A 305 5.31 0.59 17.46
C CYS A 305 4.13 1.33 18.10
N PRO A 306 3.77 1.04 19.38
CA PRO A 306 2.63 1.70 20.02
C PRO A 306 2.88 3.19 20.31
N GLU A 307 4.16 3.60 20.32
CA GLU A 307 4.57 4.98 20.61
C GLU A 307 4.92 5.77 19.34
N PHE A 308 4.81 5.14 18.16
CA PHE A 308 5.19 5.76 16.87
C PHE A 308 6.58 6.43 16.90
N CYS A 309 7.53 5.82 17.58
CA CYS A 309 8.90 6.33 17.71
C CYS A 309 9.90 5.73 16.69
N ILE A 310 9.42 4.92 15.74
CA ILE A 310 10.23 4.28 14.68
C ILE A 310 9.71 4.70 13.34
#